data_f31c39db4e5d23c7358547bb90b5e109
#
_entry.id   f31c39db4e5d23c7358547bb90b5e109
#
_cell.length_a   1.000
_cell.length_b   1.000
_cell.length_c   1.000
_cell.angle_alpha   90.00
_cell.angle_beta   90.00
_cell.angle_gamma   90.00
#
_symmetry.space_group_name_H-M   'P 1'
#
loop_
_entity.id
_entity.type
_entity.pdbx_description
1 polymer ?
#
loop_
_entity_poly.entity_id
_entity_poly.type
_entity_poly.pdbx_seq_one_letter_code
_entity_poly.pdbx_strand_id
1 'polypeptide(L)'
;MVRITDSNVQDFEKKHIAAVRDMAAECAVLLKSNGDFPLASAGKIALFGNGARNTIKGGTGSGDVNVRHFVSVEEGLENAGFEITSKAWLDTYTSMLAEEKAKFLQGLKAEAKAAGVNAIWYCMGKVMAEPAYNIPLEGEAETAVYVLARNSGEGADRTPVAGDINLTETEQRDILALNEKYDKFILVLNVGG
;
A
#
# COMPACT_ATOMS: atom_id res chain seq x y z
N MET A 1 -32.40 8.07 5.10
CA MET A 1 -31.10 7.44 5.42
C MET A 1 -31.38 6.30 6.39
N VAL A 2 -31.15 5.05 6.00
CA VAL A 2 -31.32 3.90 6.90
C VAL A 2 -30.15 3.92 7.88
N ARG A 3 -30.41 4.07 9.17
CA ARG A 3 -29.39 4.04 10.21
C ARG A 3 -29.13 2.56 10.57
N ILE A 4 -27.94 2.05 10.27
CA ILE A 4 -27.53 0.72 10.71
C ILE A 4 -27.24 0.81 12.21
N THR A 5 -28.06 0.12 13.01
CA THR A 5 -27.93 0.06 14.47
C THR A 5 -27.32 -1.26 14.97
N ASP A 6 -27.19 -2.22 14.06
CA ASP A 6 -26.59 -3.55 14.33
C ASP A 6 -25.12 -3.55 13.89
N SER A 7 -24.22 -3.97 14.77
CA SER A 7 -22.79 -4.13 14.49
C SER A 7 -22.45 -5.38 13.67
N ASN A 8 -23.38 -6.34 13.54
CA ASN A 8 -23.16 -7.54 12.75
C ASN A 8 -23.11 -7.24 11.26
N VAL A 9 -22.37 -8.04 10.51
CA VAL A 9 -22.32 -7.96 9.05
C VAL A 9 -23.69 -8.33 8.48
N GLN A 10 -24.28 -7.38 7.74
CA GLN A 10 -25.59 -7.54 7.16
C GLN A 10 -25.54 -8.34 5.84
N ASP A 11 -26.64 -8.94 5.44
CA ASP A 11 -26.69 -9.76 4.22
C ASP A 11 -26.41 -8.96 2.94
N PHE A 12 -26.80 -7.69 2.91
CA PHE A 12 -26.45 -6.83 1.78
C PHE A 12 -24.94 -6.54 1.71
N GLU A 13 -24.26 -6.39 2.88
CA GLU A 13 -22.81 -6.20 2.91
C GLU A 13 -22.08 -7.43 2.38
N LYS A 14 -22.52 -8.64 2.77
CA LYS A 14 -21.97 -9.92 2.24
C LYS A 14 -22.12 -10.01 0.72
N LYS A 15 -23.30 -9.65 0.20
CA LYS A 15 -23.55 -9.62 -1.25
C LYS A 15 -22.68 -8.62 -1.98
N HIS A 16 -22.51 -7.41 -1.42
CA HIS A 16 -21.66 -6.38 -2.02
C HIS A 16 -20.18 -6.77 -1.99
N ILE A 17 -19.70 -7.35 -0.88
CA ILE A 17 -18.32 -7.84 -0.77
C ILE A 17 -18.06 -8.95 -1.80
N ALA A 18 -18.99 -9.89 -1.95
CA ALA A 18 -18.87 -10.94 -2.98
C ALA A 18 -18.82 -10.36 -4.39
N ALA A 19 -19.72 -9.43 -4.72
CA ALA A 19 -19.75 -8.78 -6.02
C ALA A 19 -18.47 -7.99 -6.32
N VAL A 20 -17.92 -7.24 -5.34
CA VAL A 20 -16.65 -6.52 -5.49
C VAL A 20 -15.50 -7.50 -5.71
N ARG A 21 -15.49 -8.62 -4.99
CA ARG A 21 -14.46 -9.64 -5.16
C ARG A 21 -14.50 -10.28 -6.55
N ASP A 22 -15.68 -10.59 -7.05
CA ASP A 22 -15.86 -11.17 -8.39
C ASP A 22 -15.41 -10.19 -9.49
N MET A 23 -15.64 -8.89 -9.31
CA MET A 23 -15.25 -7.85 -10.26
C MET A 23 -13.81 -7.35 -10.10
N ALA A 24 -13.11 -7.67 -9.02
CA ALA A 24 -11.80 -7.09 -8.72
C ALA A 24 -10.76 -7.36 -9.81
N ALA A 25 -10.82 -8.53 -10.46
CA ALA A 25 -9.92 -8.89 -11.56
C ALA A 25 -10.10 -7.99 -12.80
N GLU A 26 -11.32 -7.51 -13.05
CA GLU A 26 -11.63 -6.60 -14.16
C GLU A 26 -11.06 -5.19 -13.95
N CYS A 27 -10.71 -4.85 -12.71
CA CYS A 27 -10.09 -3.57 -12.35
C CYS A 27 -8.57 -3.60 -12.42
N ALA A 28 -7.96 -4.76 -12.71
CA ALA A 28 -6.52 -4.91 -12.84
C ALA A 28 -6.10 -4.87 -14.31
N VAL A 29 -5.03 -4.13 -14.62
CA VAL A 29 -4.49 -4.01 -15.97
C VAL A 29 -3.09 -4.62 -16.00
N LEU A 30 -2.89 -5.62 -16.87
CA LEU A 30 -1.57 -6.19 -17.13
C LEU A 30 -0.83 -5.27 -18.12
N LEU A 31 0.11 -4.47 -17.60
CA LEU A 31 0.86 -3.50 -18.41
C LEU A 31 1.97 -4.17 -19.22
N LYS A 32 2.64 -5.17 -18.62
CA LYS A 32 3.75 -5.89 -19.24
C LYS A 32 3.86 -7.29 -18.65
N SER A 33 4.18 -8.28 -19.45
CA SER A 33 4.50 -9.64 -19.00
C SER A 33 5.61 -10.23 -19.87
N ASN A 34 6.51 -10.96 -19.23
CA ASN A 34 7.50 -11.84 -19.88
C ASN A 34 7.06 -13.32 -19.87
N GLY A 35 5.86 -13.60 -19.37
CA GLY A 35 5.30 -14.94 -19.22
C GLY A 35 5.28 -15.48 -17.79
N ASP A 36 5.90 -14.79 -16.83
CA ASP A 36 5.94 -15.22 -15.43
C ASP A 36 4.61 -15.02 -14.68
N PHE A 37 3.78 -14.14 -15.17
CA PHE A 37 2.44 -13.89 -14.65
C PHE A 37 1.37 -14.29 -15.69
N PRO A 38 0.25 -14.93 -15.29
CA PRO A 38 -0.13 -15.33 -13.93
C PRO A 38 0.64 -16.55 -13.41
N LEU A 39 0.78 -16.64 -12.08
CA LEU A 39 1.37 -17.80 -11.42
C LEU A 39 0.43 -19.01 -11.56
N ALA A 40 1.00 -20.18 -11.85
CA ALA A 40 0.21 -21.40 -12.09
C ALA A 40 -0.46 -21.95 -10.82
N SER A 41 0.15 -21.70 -9.64
CA SER A 41 -0.35 -22.16 -8.35
C SER A 41 0.17 -21.28 -7.22
N ALA A 42 -0.51 -21.32 -6.09
CA ALA A 42 0.00 -20.73 -4.85
C ALA A 42 1.25 -21.48 -4.36
N GLY A 43 2.14 -20.76 -3.68
CA GLY A 43 3.40 -21.27 -3.14
C GLY A 43 4.09 -20.22 -2.27
N LYS A 44 5.39 -20.34 -2.09
CA LYS A 44 6.18 -19.33 -1.38
C LYS A 44 6.37 -18.09 -2.23
N ILE A 45 6.23 -16.93 -1.59
CA ILE A 45 6.39 -15.63 -2.23
C ILE A 45 7.12 -14.66 -1.28
N ALA A 46 8.04 -13.88 -1.81
CA ALA A 46 8.69 -12.80 -1.07
C ALA A 46 7.99 -11.48 -1.43
N LEU A 47 7.30 -10.88 -0.47
CA LEU A 47 6.47 -9.68 -0.65
C LEU A 47 7.15 -8.45 -0.05
N PHE A 48 7.23 -7.38 -0.84
CA PHE A 48 7.88 -6.13 -0.47
C PHE A 48 7.05 -4.91 -0.91
N GLY A 49 7.53 -3.73 -0.52
CA GLY A 49 6.99 -2.46 -0.98
C GLY A 49 5.95 -1.85 -0.04
N ASN A 50 5.80 -0.54 -0.16
CA ASN A 50 4.98 0.27 0.72
C ASN A 50 3.48 -0.05 0.66
N GLY A 51 3.01 -0.60 -0.45
CA GLY A 51 1.61 -0.99 -0.64
C GLY A 51 1.25 -2.39 -0.15
N ALA A 52 2.23 -3.21 0.26
CA ALA A 52 1.98 -4.59 0.69
C ALA A 52 0.98 -4.69 1.85
N ARG A 53 1.18 -3.89 2.90
CA ARG A 53 0.29 -3.76 4.06
C ARG A 53 -0.55 -2.48 4.04
N ASN A 54 -0.05 -1.43 3.39
CA ASN A 54 -0.75 -0.14 3.28
C ASN A 54 -1.37 0.01 1.88
N THR A 55 -2.07 -1.01 1.43
CA THR A 55 -2.74 -1.03 0.12
C THR A 55 -3.77 0.11 0.03
N ILE A 56 -3.72 0.89 -1.04
CA ILE A 56 -4.64 2.00 -1.27
C ILE A 56 -5.98 1.45 -1.74
N LYS A 57 -7.04 1.71 -0.98
CA LYS A 57 -8.42 1.29 -1.27
C LYS A 57 -9.30 2.39 -1.87
N GLY A 58 -8.82 3.62 -1.83
CA GLY A 58 -9.55 4.80 -2.31
C GLY A 58 -8.71 6.05 -2.11
N GLY A 59 -9.07 7.13 -2.81
CA GLY A 59 -8.39 8.41 -2.71
C GLY A 59 -8.62 9.08 -1.35
N THR A 60 -7.72 10.00 -0.98
CA THR A 60 -7.86 10.84 0.22
C THR A 60 -9.12 11.70 0.12
N GLY A 61 -9.72 12.04 1.26
CA GLY A 61 -10.94 12.83 1.33
C GLY A 61 -12.19 11.97 1.31
N SER A 62 -13.18 12.31 0.50
CA SER A 62 -14.47 11.62 0.43
C SER A 62 -14.37 10.16 -0.06
N GLY A 63 -13.30 9.81 -0.74
CA GLY A 63 -13.00 8.43 -1.17
C GLY A 63 -12.46 7.53 -0.07
N ASP A 64 -11.96 8.08 1.05
CA ASP A 64 -11.44 7.32 2.17
C ASP A 64 -12.56 6.94 3.15
N VAL A 65 -13.42 6.04 2.72
CA VAL A 65 -14.56 5.57 3.51
C VAL A 65 -14.13 4.58 4.60
N ASN A 66 -14.80 4.65 5.75
CA ASN A 66 -14.63 3.68 6.81
C ASN A 66 -15.23 2.32 6.37
N VAL A 67 -14.43 1.28 6.51
CA VAL A 67 -14.82 -0.10 6.22
C VAL A 67 -14.70 -0.95 7.48
N ARG A 68 -15.48 -2.03 7.57
CA ARG A 68 -15.40 -2.95 8.72
C ARG A 68 -14.09 -3.71 8.74
N HIS A 69 -13.66 -4.12 7.57
CA HIS A 69 -12.43 -4.85 7.35
C HIS A 69 -11.78 -4.37 6.05
N PHE A 70 -10.48 -4.30 6.08
CA PHE A 70 -9.65 -3.90 4.95
C PHE A 70 -8.69 -5.03 4.64
N VAL A 71 -8.72 -5.53 3.41
CA VAL A 71 -7.84 -6.58 2.93
C VAL A 71 -6.63 -5.94 2.26
N SER A 72 -5.45 -6.12 2.83
CA SER A 72 -4.18 -5.71 2.21
C SER A 72 -3.75 -6.72 1.14
N VAL A 73 -2.73 -6.37 0.34
CA VAL A 73 -2.15 -7.32 -0.61
C VAL A 73 -1.54 -8.52 0.13
N GLU A 74 -0.88 -8.30 1.27
CA GLU A 74 -0.37 -9.39 2.11
C GLU A 74 -1.49 -10.36 2.49
N GLU A 75 -2.56 -9.87 3.09
CA GLU A 75 -3.70 -10.68 3.50
C GLU A 75 -4.39 -11.35 2.31
N GLY A 76 -4.53 -10.65 1.18
CA GLY A 76 -5.12 -11.19 -0.04
C GLY A 76 -4.33 -12.38 -0.60
N LEU A 77 -3.00 -12.29 -0.58
CA LEU A 77 -2.11 -13.38 -1.01
C LEU A 77 -2.19 -14.57 -0.04
N GLU A 78 -2.18 -14.34 1.28
CA GLU A 78 -2.35 -15.40 2.28
C GLU A 78 -3.71 -16.10 2.15
N ASN A 79 -4.79 -15.33 1.94
CA ASN A 79 -6.13 -15.88 1.70
C ASN A 79 -6.21 -16.69 0.39
N ALA A 80 -5.35 -16.41 -0.59
CA ALA A 80 -5.21 -17.18 -1.81
C ALA A 80 -4.29 -18.40 -1.67
N GLY A 81 -3.74 -18.65 -0.48
CA GLY A 81 -2.92 -19.81 -0.14
C GLY A 81 -1.41 -19.62 -0.35
N PHE A 82 -0.95 -18.38 -0.57
CA PHE A 82 0.49 -18.09 -0.63
C PHE A 82 1.11 -18.02 0.77
N GLU A 83 2.35 -18.49 0.89
CA GLU A 83 3.18 -18.35 2.09
C GLU A 83 4.11 -17.14 1.90
N ILE A 84 3.98 -16.11 2.74
CA ILE A 84 4.84 -14.92 2.69
C ILE A 84 6.12 -15.16 3.48
N THR A 85 7.26 -15.20 2.77
CA THR A 85 8.56 -15.53 3.37
C THR A 85 9.35 -14.30 3.86
N SER A 86 8.94 -13.09 3.48
CA SER A 86 9.60 -11.81 3.81
C SER A 86 8.89 -11.03 4.92
N LYS A 87 8.16 -11.70 5.83
CA LYS A 87 7.41 -11.03 6.90
C LYS A 87 8.30 -10.15 7.80
N ALA A 88 9.53 -10.57 8.05
CA ALA A 88 10.49 -9.78 8.83
C ALA A 88 10.79 -8.42 8.17
N TRP A 89 10.89 -8.37 6.84
CA TRP A 89 11.02 -7.12 6.10
C TRP A 89 9.76 -6.23 6.29
N LEU A 90 8.57 -6.82 6.12
CA LEU A 90 7.29 -6.11 6.26
C LEU A 90 7.11 -5.55 7.68
N ASP A 91 7.51 -6.30 8.70
CA ASP A 91 7.45 -5.87 10.11
C ASP A 91 8.40 -4.71 10.38
N THR A 92 9.66 -4.83 9.90
CA THR A 92 10.66 -3.78 10.04
C THR A 92 10.24 -2.50 9.32
N TYR A 93 9.76 -2.62 8.08
CA TYR A 93 9.25 -1.49 7.30
C TYR A 93 8.06 -0.80 8.01
N THR A 94 7.09 -1.60 8.48
CA THR A 94 5.91 -1.07 9.18
C THR A 94 6.30 -0.30 10.44
N SER A 95 7.24 -0.82 11.22
CA SER A 95 7.74 -0.18 12.44
C SER A 95 8.46 1.14 12.13
N MET A 96 9.36 1.11 11.18
CA MET A 96 10.09 2.29 10.69
C MET A 96 9.12 3.38 10.20
N LEU A 97 8.14 3.00 9.36
CA LEU A 97 7.15 3.94 8.83
C LEU A 97 6.31 4.58 9.94
N ALA A 98 5.94 3.81 10.97
CA ALA A 98 5.19 4.33 12.11
C ALA A 98 6.00 5.37 12.91
N GLU A 99 7.29 5.11 13.11
CA GLU A 99 8.21 6.05 13.77
C GLU A 99 8.38 7.35 12.97
N GLU A 100 8.64 7.24 11.66
CA GLU A 100 8.80 8.40 10.78
C GLU A 100 7.52 9.24 10.71
N LYS A 101 6.36 8.58 10.65
CA LYS A 101 5.05 9.26 10.70
C LYS A 101 4.82 9.98 12.03
N ALA A 102 5.23 9.39 13.14
CA ALA A 102 5.14 10.04 14.45
C ALA A 102 6.04 11.28 14.53
N LYS A 103 7.29 11.21 14.04
CA LYS A 103 8.23 12.35 13.96
C LYS A 103 7.65 13.46 13.05
N PHE A 104 7.14 13.10 11.88
CA PHE A 104 6.53 14.04 10.95
C PHE A 104 5.36 14.81 11.59
N LEU A 105 4.43 14.10 12.22
CA LEU A 105 3.30 14.72 12.91
C LEU A 105 3.72 15.59 14.09
N GLN A 106 4.76 15.19 14.83
CA GLN A 106 5.32 16.00 15.90
C GLN A 106 5.94 17.28 15.35
N GLY A 107 6.67 17.21 14.25
CA GLY A 107 7.23 18.37 13.55
C GLY A 107 6.14 19.36 13.13
N LEU A 108 5.09 18.88 12.44
CA LEU A 108 3.97 19.72 12.02
C LEU A 108 3.26 20.40 13.19
N LYS A 109 3.07 19.70 14.32
CA LYS A 109 2.49 20.31 15.54
C LYS A 109 3.37 21.40 16.14
N ALA A 110 4.69 21.20 16.11
CA ALA A 110 5.65 22.21 16.58
C ALA A 110 5.64 23.45 15.68
N GLU A 111 5.62 23.27 14.36
CA GLU A 111 5.50 24.35 13.39
C GLU A 111 4.19 25.12 13.55
N ALA A 112 3.06 24.43 13.71
CA ALA A 112 1.75 25.05 13.96
C ALA A 112 1.77 25.91 15.23
N LYS A 113 2.39 25.40 16.30
CA LYS A 113 2.56 26.13 17.57
C LYS A 113 3.42 27.38 17.38
N ALA A 114 4.54 27.25 16.68
CA ALA A 114 5.44 28.39 16.39
C ALA A 114 4.74 29.47 15.54
N ALA A 115 3.90 29.04 14.60
CA ALA A 115 3.11 29.95 13.76
C ALA A 115 1.86 30.53 14.45
N GLY A 116 1.53 30.08 15.66
CA GLY A 116 0.33 30.52 16.40
C GLY A 116 -0.99 30.08 15.77
N VAL A 117 -0.99 29.00 14.97
CA VAL A 117 -2.17 28.48 14.26
C VAL A 117 -2.66 27.18 14.86
N ASN A 118 -3.93 26.85 14.59
CA ASN A 118 -4.50 25.58 15.03
C ASN A 118 -3.84 24.41 14.32
N ALA A 119 -3.31 23.44 15.09
CA ALA A 119 -2.56 22.30 14.55
C ALA A 119 -3.38 21.43 13.58
N ILE A 120 -4.70 21.28 13.80
CA ILE A 120 -5.56 20.47 12.92
C ILE A 120 -5.58 21.10 11.51
N TRP A 121 -5.83 22.40 11.42
CA TRP A 121 -5.82 23.12 10.15
C TRP A 121 -4.44 23.15 9.50
N TYR A 122 -3.38 23.30 10.31
CA TYR A 122 -2.01 23.33 9.79
C TYR A 122 -1.59 22.00 9.19
N CYS A 123 -2.02 20.88 9.79
CA CYS A 123 -1.69 19.54 9.32
C CYS A 123 -2.53 19.08 8.12
N MET A 124 -3.66 19.77 7.85
CA MET A 124 -4.56 19.38 6.78
C MET A 124 -3.87 19.47 5.41
N GLY A 125 -3.96 18.42 4.62
CA GLY A 125 -3.32 18.32 3.30
C GLY A 125 -1.80 18.11 3.32
N LYS A 126 -1.16 18.09 4.50
CA LYS A 126 0.28 17.78 4.59
C LYS A 126 0.50 16.27 4.49
N VAL A 127 1.31 15.87 3.53
CA VAL A 127 1.65 14.46 3.28
C VAL A 127 3.12 14.23 3.59
N MET A 128 3.41 13.15 4.31
CA MET A 128 4.78 12.70 4.55
C MET A 128 5.32 12.08 3.26
N ALA A 129 6.51 12.50 2.85
CA ALA A 129 7.23 11.82 1.77
C ALA A 129 7.61 10.40 2.20
N GLU A 130 7.76 9.51 1.23
CA GLU A 130 8.27 8.15 1.48
C GLU A 130 9.68 8.25 2.09
N PRO A 131 9.92 7.71 3.29
CA PRO A 131 11.23 7.80 3.93
C PRO A 131 12.27 6.94 3.22
N ALA A 132 13.52 7.38 3.25
CA ALA A 132 14.65 6.56 2.82
C ALA A 132 14.96 5.50 3.89
N TYR A 133 15.21 4.26 3.47
CA TYR A 133 15.56 3.16 4.35
C TYR A 133 16.58 2.21 3.71
N ASN A 134 17.15 1.34 4.52
CA ASN A 134 18.03 0.27 4.07
C ASN A 134 17.72 -1.01 4.84
N ILE A 135 16.62 -1.67 4.47
CA ILE A 135 16.20 -2.94 5.04
C ILE A 135 16.67 -4.06 4.11
N PRO A 136 17.37 -5.08 4.60
CA PRO A 136 17.82 -6.21 3.77
C PRO A 136 16.64 -6.91 3.09
N LEU A 137 16.74 -7.10 1.77
CA LEU A 137 15.72 -7.76 0.95
C LEU A 137 15.82 -9.29 1.07
N GLU A 138 15.34 -9.84 2.20
CA GLU A 138 15.39 -11.25 2.52
C GLU A 138 14.01 -11.91 2.38
N GLY A 139 14.01 -13.14 1.88
CA GLY A 139 12.86 -14.02 1.69
C GLY A 139 13.22 -15.17 0.78
N GLU A 140 12.94 -16.40 1.19
CA GLU A 140 13.23 -17.60 0.42
C GLU A 140 12.03 -17.99 -0.45
N ALA A 141 12.06 -17.59 -1.72
CA ALA A 141 11.02 -17.88 -2.71
C ALA A 141 11.61 -17.85 -4.12
N GLU A 142 10.95 -18.48 -5.07
CA GLU A 142 11.24 -18.32 -6.51
C GLU A 142 10.73 -16.97 -7.01
N THR A 143 9.62 -16.49 -6.44
CA THR A 143 8.91 -15.30 -6.89
C THR A 143 8.97 -14.19 -5.85
N ALA A 144 9.35 -12.99 -6.27
CA ALA A 144 9.17 -11.76 -5.49
C ALA A 144 8.05 -10.90 -6.06
N VAL A 145 7.33 -10.24 -5.15
CA VAL A 145 6.31 -9.23 -5.48
C VAL A 145 6.68 -7.93 -4.78
N TYR A 146 6.72 -6.84 -5.51
CA TYR A 146 6.86 -5.51 -4.96
C TYR A 146 5.59 -4.70 -5.21
N VAL A 147 4.97 -4.18 -4.17
CA VAL A 147 3.76 -3.37 -4.27
C VAL A 147 4.11 -1.90 -4.08
N LEU A 148 4.10 -1.16 -5.17
CA LEU A 148 4.27 0.29 -5.17
C LEU A 148 2.91 0.95 -5.01
N ALA A 149 2.70 1.65 -3.90
CA ALA A 149 1.45 2.37 -3.65
C ALA A 149 1.66 3.88 -3.74
N ARG A 150 0.72 4.55 -4.39
CA ARG A 150 0.60 6.01 -4.43
C ARG A 150 -0.86 6.39 -4.24
N ASN A 151 -1.10 7.24 -3.26
CA ASN A 151 -2.44 7.76 -3.03
C ASN A 151 -2.60 9.10 -3.75
N SER A 152 -3.68 9.25 -4.49
CA SER A 152 -4.15 10.53 -4.98
C SER A 152 -5.47 10.87 -4.29
N GLY A 153 -5.79 12.15 -4.18
CA GLY A 153 -6.96 12.56 -3.45
C GLY A 153 -7.43 13.96 -3.80
N GLU A 154 -8.58 14.27 -3.30
CA GLU A 154 -9.24 15.55 -3.50
C GLU A 154 -8.36 16.71 -3.02
N GLY A 155 -8.09 17.68 -3.90
CA GLY A 155 -7.30 18.86 -3.60
C GLY A 155 -5.79 18.65 -3.50
N ALA A 156 -5.26 17.51 -3.94
CA ALA A 156 -3.85 17.21 -3.93
C ALA A 156 -3.42 16.67 -5.30
N ASP A 157 -3.01 17.57 -6.19
CA ASP A 157 -2.44 17.19 -7.48
C ASP A 157 -1.10 16.47 -7.29
N ARG A 158 -0.85 15.49 -8.14
CA ARG A 158 0.41 14.75 -8.15
C ARG A 158 1.50 15.60 -8.81
N THR A 159 2.72 15.46 -8.31
CA THR A 159 3.88 16.20 -8.78
C THR A 159 5.01 15.27 -9.24
N PRO A 160 5.82 15.67 -10.26
CA PRO A 160 6.90 14.83 -10.79
C PRO A 160 8.14 14.88 -9.88
N VAL A 161 7.96 14.59 -8.60
CA VAL A 161 9.03 14.51 -7.60
C VAL A 161 9.20 13.09 -7.09
N ALA A 162 10.36 12.78 -6.51
CA ALA A 162 10.64 11.48 -5.92
C ALA A 162 9.68 11.19 -4.74
N GLY A 163 9.12 9.98 -4.73
CA GLY A 163 8.12 9.54 -3.74
C GLY A 163 6.69 9.96 -4.08
N ASP A 164 6.49 10.70 -5.19
CA ASP A 164 5.19 11.02 -5.75
C ASP A 164 5.01 10.33 -7.11
N ILE A 165 5.04 11.03 -8.27
CA ILE A 165 5.00 10.36 -9.58
C ILE A 165 6.30 9.58 -9.80
N ASN A 166 7.45 10.18 -9.50
CA ASN A 166 8.74 9.52 -9.65
C ASN A 166 9.04 8.59 -8.47
N LEU A 167 9.77 7.51 -8.74
CA LEU A 167 10.29 6.62 -7.72
C LEU A 167 11.34 7.33 -6.87
N THR A 168 11.42 6.99 -5.58
CA THR A 168 12.56 7.33 -4.73
C THR A 168 13.78 6.50 -5.14
N GLU A 169 14.98 6.92 -4.73
CA GLU A 169 16.19 6.13 -4.92
C GLU A 169 16.10 4.75 -4.23
N THR A 170 15.48 4.70 -3.06
CA THR A 170 15.24 3.46 -2.31
C THR A 170 14.34 2.51 -3.08
N GLU A 171 13.22 2.99 -3.61
CA GLU A 171 12.30 2.17 -4.41
C GLU A 171 12.96 1.65 -5.70
N GLN A 172 13.71 2.50 -6.39
CA GLN A 172 14.45 2.11 -7.59
C GLN A 172 15.48 1.01 -7.27
N ARG A 173 16.28 1.22 -6.20
CA ARG A 173 17.26 0.24 -5.72
C ARG A 173 16.60 -1.11 -5.42
N ASP A 174 15.52 -1.09 -4.65
CA ASP A 174 14.86 -2.32 -4.20
C ASP A 174 14.19 -3.07 -5.36
N ILE A 175 13.49 -2.36 -6.26
CA ILE A 175 12.87 -2.95 -7.46
C ILE A 175 13.93 -3.61 -8.35
N LEU A 176 15.04 -2.93 -8.61
CA LEU A 176 16.13 -3.48 -9.44
C LEU A 176 16.81 -4.68 -8.77
N ALA A 177 17.09 -4.59 -7.47
CA ALA A 177 17.72 -5.67 -6.72
C ALA A 177 16.82 -6.91 -6.63
N LEU A 178 15.51 -6.75 -6.47
CA LEU A 178 14.55 -7.85 -6.45
C LEU A 178 14.41 -8.50 -7.83
N ASN A 179 14.37 -7.71 -8.89
CA ASN A 179 14.32 -8.21 -10.26
C ASN A 179 15.59 -9.00 -10.66
N GLU A 180 16.73 -8.67 -10.06
CA GLU A 180 18.00 -9.42 -10.28
C GLU A 180 18.09 -10.67 -9.40
N LYS A 181 17.59 -10.61 -8.16
CA LYS A 181 17.75 -11.66 -7.16
C LYS A 181 16.81 -12.84 -7.35
N TYR A 182 15.57 -12.63 -7.81
CA TYR A 182 14.53 -13.64 -7.88
C TYR A 182 14.29 -14.10 -9.32
N ASP A 183 14.02 -15.38 -9.51
CA ASP A 183 13.77 -15.97 -10.84
C ASP A 183 12.54 -15.33 -11.50
N LYS A 184 11.53 -14.97 -10.69
CA LYS A 184 10.32 -14.26 -11.13
C LYS A 184 10.11 -13.00 -10.30
N PHE A 185 9.86 -11.89 -10.96
CA PHE A 185 9.58 -10.62 -10.32
C PHE A 185 8.27 -10.00 -10.83
N ILE A 186 7.39 -9.66 -9.89
CA ILE A 186 6.09 -9.04 -10.18
C ILE A 186 6.05 -7.67 -9.52
N LEU A 187 5.92 -6.62 -10.33
CA LEU A 187 5.69 -5.25 -9.84
C LEU A 187 4.20 -4.93 -9.90
N VAL A 188 3.61 -4.69 -8.75
CA VAL A 188 2.20 -4.26 -8.62
C VAL A 188 2.16 -2.75 -8.42
N LEU A 189 1.46 -2.05 -9.28
CA LEU A 189 1.20 -0.62 -9.16
C LEU A 189 -0.19 -0.41 -8.55
N ASN A 190 -0.23 -0.12 -7.26
CA ASN A 190 -1.45 0.26 -6.53
C ASN A 190 -1.54 1.79 -6.49
N VAL A 191 -1.89 2.37 -7.63
CA VAL A 191 -1.86 3.82 -7.84
C VAL A 191 -3.23 4.32 -8.29
N GLY A 192 -3.59 5.52 -7.84
CA GLY A 192 -4.71 6.25 -8.39
C GLY A 192 -4.31 6.91 -9.71
N GLY A 193 -5.26 6.99 -10.66
CA GLY A 193 -5.04 7.64 -11.95
C GLY A 193 -4.87 9.15 -11.84
#